data_9ef1ca413022f1e3151b3c4665e02469
#
_entry.id   9ef1ca413022f1e3151b3c4665e02469
#
_cell.length_a   1.000
_cell.length_b   1.000
_cell.length_c   1.000
_cell.angle_alpha   90.00
_cell.angle_beta   90.00
_cell.angle_gamma   90.00
#
_symmetry.space_group_name_H-M   'P 1'
#
loop_
_entity.id
_entity.type
_entity.pdbx_description
1 polymer ?
#
loop_
_entity_poly.entity_id
_entity_poly.type
_entity_poly.pdbx_seq_one_letter_code
_entity_poly.pdbx_strand_id
1 'polypeptide(L)'
;MATTSGCAAAADAQIILQLYDLRRDAEMRKARHFIAAEFWPETAEDTLRIARAYPSPENTWLRQVTSYWEMAASFVQRGALHEGLFFDASGEMYCVYAKFRPFLSEIRQKLPQFLLTVEKVVLNTQEGRDRLERLERRLARRQQKLAERRAAVAATSAGFN
;
A
#
# COMPACT_ATOMS: atom_id res chain seq x y z
N MET A 1 -20.69 9.73 -12.87
CA MET A 1 -21.48 10.22 -11.72
C MET A 1 -20.68 11.32 -11.08
N ALA A 2 -21.22 12.53 -11.03
CA ALA A 2 -20.57 13.69 -10.44
C ALA A 2 -20.41 13.44 -8.93
N THR A 3 -19.17 13.47 -8.45
CA THR A 3 -18.88 13.54 -7.02
C THR A 3 -19.49 14.83 -6.48
N THR A 4 -20.43 14.72 -5.57
CA THR A 4 -20.90 15.83 -4.75
C THR A 4 -19.68 16.36 -4.00
N SER A 5 -19.07 17.42 -4.50
CA SER A 5 -18.06 18.21 -3.82
C SER A 5 -18.71 18.96 -2.66
N GLY A 6 -19.19 18.21 -1.67
CA GLY A 6 -19.61 18.74 -0.38
C GLY A 6 -18.38 19.14 0.44
N CYS A 7 -18.53 20.12 1.33
CA CYS A 7 -17.50 20.41 2.33
C CYS A 7 -17.33 19.20 3.27
N ALA A 8 -16.09 18.89 3.67
CA ALA A 8 -15.83 17.83 4.65
C ALA A 8 -16.60 18.11 5.96
N ALA A 9 -17.28 17.10 6.47
CA ALA A 9 -18.06 17.20 7.70
C ALA A 9 -17.23 16.77 8.93
N ALA A 10 -17.68 17.15 10.13
CA ALA A 10 -17.06 16.68 11.36
C ALA A 10 -17.08 15.15 11.49
N ALA A 11 -18.11 14.49 10.94
CA ALA A 11 -18.21 13.03 10.88
C ALA A 11 -17.07 12.41 10.05
N ASP A 12 -16.66 13.03 8.93
CA ASP A 12 -15.53 12.57 8.13
C ASP A 12 -14.24 12.58 8.95
N ALA A 13 -14.01 13.66 9.70
CA ALA A 13 -12.85 13.77 10.59
C ALA A 13 -12.85 12.70 11.68
N GLN A 14 -14.01 12.37 12.26
CA GLN A 14 -14.15 11.28 13.23
C GLN A 14 -13.80 9.92 12.61
N ILE A 15 -14.25 9.62 11.41
CA ILE A 15 -13.91 8.38 10.70
C ILE A 15 -12.39 8.33 10.45
N ILE A 16 -11.77 9.42 10.03
CA ILE A 16 -10.30 9.49 9.83
C ILE A 16 -9.57 9.18 11.14
N LEU A 17 -10.00 9.75 12.26
CA LEU A 17 -9.39 9.46 13.57
C LEU A 17 -9.54 8.00 13.97
N GLN A 18 -10.70 7.37 13.73
CA GLN A 18 -10.91 5.95 13.98
C GLN A 18 -10.02 5.07 13.09
N LEU A 19 -9.91 5.40 11.80
CA LEU A 19 -8.97 4.72 10.90
C LEU A 19 -7.52 4.89 11.37
N TYR A 20 -7.16 6.06 11.90
CA TYR A 20 -5.83 6.29 12.45
C TYR A 20 -5.56 5.43 13.69
N ASP A 21 -6.55 5.30 14.59
CA ASP A 21 -6.42 4.48 15.80
C ASP A 21 -6.22 2.99 15.46
N LEU A 22 -6.95 2.44 14.50
CA LEU A 22 -6.75 1.07 14.02
C LEU A 22 -5.30 0.83 13.54
N ARG A 23 -4.64 1.84 12.98
CA ARG A 23 -3.25 1.75 12.54
C ARG A 23 -2.24 1.74 13.69
N ARG A 24 -2.67 2.12 14.91
CA ARG A 24 -1.83 2.15 16.12
C ARG A 24 -1.82 0.84 16.87
N ASP A 25 -2.72 -0.09 16.55
CA ASP A 25 -2.71 -1.45 17.11
C ASP A 25 -1.33 -2.11 16.93
N ALA A 26 -0.92 -2.91 17.91
CA ALA A 26 0.41 -3.50 17.95
C ALA A 26 0.69 -4.42 16.75
N GLU A 27 -0.27 -5.26 16.39
CA GLU A 27 -0.13 -6.16 15.23
C GLU A 27 -0.19 -5.40 13.91
N MET A 28 -1.07 -4.40 13.82
CA MET A 28 -1.13 -3.55 12.64
C MET A 28 0.18 -2.75 12.44
N ARG A 29 0.85 -2.32 13.50
CA ARG A 29 2.17 -1.67 13.39
C ARG A 29 3.24 -2.62 12.85
N LYS A 30 3.24 -3.90 13.27
CA LYS A 30 4.14 -4.93 12.71
C LYS A 30 3.85 -5.17 11.24
N ALA A 31 2.58 -5.35 10.89
CA ALA A 31 2.13 -5.55 9.52
C ALA A 31 2.54 -4.40 8.60
N ARG A 32 2.36 -3.16 9.05
CA ARG A 32 2.77 -1.96 8.32
C ARG A 32 4.29 -1.87 8.18
N HIS A 33 5.03 -2.19 9.24
CA HIS A 33 6.50 -2.24 9.20
C HIS A 33 6.99 -3.26 8.18
N PHE A 34 6.44 -4.46 8.22
CA PHE A 34 6.75 -5.50 7.24
C PHE A 34 6.54 -5.01 5.80
N ILE A 35 5.36 -4.50 5.49
CA ILE A 35 5.06 -4.00 4.13
C ILE A 35 5.93 -2.78 3.76
N ALA A 36 6.20 -1.87 4.69
CA ALA A 36 6.93 -0.64 4.39
C ALA A 36 8.45 -0.84 4.26
N ALA A 37 9.03 -1.70 5.11
CA ALA A 37 10.48 -1.77 5.30
C ALA A 37 11.11 -3.10 4.89
N GLU A 38 10.43 -4.22 5.08
CA GLU A 38 11.02 -5.55 4.92
C GLU A 38 10.64 -6.20 3.59
N PHE A 39 9.36 -6.16 3.23
CA PHE A 39 8.87 -6.82 2.03
C PHE A 39 9.01 -5.93 0.78
N TRP A 40 9.87 -6.35 -0.13
CA TRP A 40 10.13 -5.71 -1.41
C TRP A 40 9.99 -6.73 -2.54
N PRO A 41 8.77 -6.94 -3.08
CA PRO A 41 8.55 -7.88 -4.17
C PRO A 41 9.33 -7.44 -5.41
N GLU A 42 9.98 -8.40 -6.08
CA GLU A 42 10.63 -8.22 -7.38
C GLU A 42 9.77 -8.83 -8.49
N THR A 43 8.87 -9.73 -8.11
CA THR A 43 7.94 -10.44 -9.01
C THR A 43 6.54 -10.55 -8.38
N ALA A 44 5.54 -10.86 -9.18
CA ALA A 44 4.20 -11.21 -8.69
C ALA A 44 4.24 -12.45 -7.78
N GLU A 45 5.10 -13.43 -8.10
CA GLU A 45 5.21 -14.69 -7.35
C GLU A 45 5.69 -14.45 -5.91
N ASP A 46 6.52 -13.43 -5.64
CA ASP A 46 6.90 -13.10 -4.27
C ASP A 46 5.69 -12.75 -3.40
N THR A 47 4.74 -12.00 -3.95
CA THR A 47 3.48 -11.68 -3.26
C THR A 47 2.59 -12.90 -3.14
N LEU A 48 2.44 -13.69 -4.20
CA LEU A 48 1.59 -14.87 -4.23
C LEU A 48 2.12 -15.96 -3.29
N ARG A 49 3.43 -16.10 -3.14
CA ARG A 49 4.06 -17.02 -2.18
C ARG A 49 3.64 -16.68 -0.75
N ILE A 50 3.71 -15.40 -0.35
CA ILE A 50 3.24 -14.97 0.97
C ILE A 50 1.73 -15.18 1.10
N ALA A 51 0.95 -14.85 0.08
CA ALA A 51 -0.50 -15.02 0.11
C ALA A 51 -0.94 -16.49 0.31
N ARG A 52 -0.14 -17.45 -0.15
CA ARG A 52 -0.40 -18.90 0.02
C ARG A 52 0.16 -19.46 1.33
N ALA A 53 1.08 -18.78 1.99
CA ALA A 53 1.79 -19.26 3.18
C ALA A 53 0.97 -19.17 4.47
N TYR A 54 -0.31 -19.54 4.41
CA TYR A 54 -1.15 -19.60 5.61
C TYR A 54 -0.89 -20.90 6.41
N PRO A 55 -0.78 -20.82 7.75
CA PRO A 55 -0.74 -19.64 8.62
C PRO A 55 0.70 -19.16 8.87
N SER A 56 1.08 -18.04 8.30
CA SER A 56 2.35 -17.37 8.63
C SER A 56 2.11 -15.93 9.08
N PRO A 57 3.02 -15.33 9.86
CA PRO A 57 2.93 -13.92 10.22
C PRO A 57 2.88 -13.02 8.99
N GLU A 58 3.71 -13.27 7.99
CA GLU A 58 3.80 -12.50 6.75
C GLU A 58 2.49 -12.54 5.95
N ASN A 59 1.85 -13.72 5.89
CA ASN A 59 0.53 -13.85 5.28
C ASN A 59 -0.51 -12.99 6.02
N THR A 60 -0.51 -13.07 7.36
CA THR A 60 -1.41 -12.30 8.20
C THR A 60 -1.19 -10.80 7.99
N TRP A 61 0.06 -10.34 7.98
CA TRP A 61 0.42 -8.94 7.80
C TRP A 61 0.08 -8.41 6.41
N LEU A 62 0.34 -9.18 5.36
CA LEU A 62 -0.04 -8.81 3.99
C LEU A 62 -1.56 -8.60 3.90
N ARG A 63 -2.34 -9.57 4.40
CA ARG A 63 -3.81 -9.49 4.39
C ARG A 63 -4.32 -8.31 5.23
N GLN A 64 -3.74 -8.09 6.40
CA GLN A 64 -4.16 -7.03 7.31
C GLN A 64 -3.98 -5.65 6.70
N VAL A 65 -2.82 -5.36 6.10
CA VAL A 65 -2.56 -4.06 5.47
C VAL A 65 -3.40 -3.86 4.21
N THR A 66 -3.48 -4.87 3.35
CA THR A 66 -4.21 -4.74 2.08
C THR A 66 -5.72 -4.62 2.32
N SER A 67 -6.31 -5.44 3.21
CA SER A 67 -7.73 -5.36 3.54
C SER A 67 -8.10 -4.07 4.27
N TYR A 68 -7.22 -3.57 5.13
CA TYR A 68 -7.41 -2.27 5.78
C TYR A 68 -7.55 -1.14 4.75
N TRP A 69 -6.64 -1.06 3.78
CA TRP A 69 -6.70 -0.01 2.77
C TRP A 69 -7.85 -0.21 1.76
N GLU A 70 -8.21 -1.45 1.43
CA GLU A 70 -9.41 -1.75 0.64
C GLU A 70 -10.68 -1.29 1.35
N MET A 71 -10.82 -1.54 2.65
CA MET A 71 -11.94 -1.07 3.46
C MET A 71 -12.00 0.46 3.49
N ALA A 72 -10.90 1.12 3.82
CA ALA A 72 -10.84 2.58 3.90
C ALA A 72 -11.13 3.25 2.55
N ALA A 73 -10.58 2.72 1.46
CA ALA A 73 -10.88 3.18 0.11
C ALA A 73 -12.36 2.97 -0.28
N SER A 74 -13.00 1.90 0.21
CA SER A 74 -14.41 1.65 -0.07
C SER A 74 -15.33 2.72 0.51
N PHE A 75 -14.98 3.32 1.65
CA PHE A 75 -15.74 4.43 2.22
C PHE A 75 -15.73 5.65 1.31
N VAL A 76 -14.57 5.97 0.73
CA VAL A 76 -14.44 7.05 -0.25
C VAL A 76 -15.21 6.73 -1.53
N GLN A 77 -15.01 5.54 -2.08
CA GLN A 77 -15.65 5.13 -3.33
C GLN A 77 -17.18 5.18 -3.25
N ARG A 78 -17.74 4.93 -2.07
CA ARG A 78 -19.19 4.95 -1.80
C ARG A 78 -19.71 6.29 -1.31
N GLY A 79 -18.86 7.31 -1.20
CA GLY A 79 -19.25 8.64 -0.71
C GLY A 79 -19.57 8.69 0.79
N ALA A 80 -19.16 7.69 1.57
CA ALA A 80 -19.30 7.66 3.02
C ALA A 80 -18.18 8.44 3.74
N LEU A 81 -17.14 8.83 3.02
CA LEU A 81 -16.00 9.60 3.52
C LEU A 81 -15.55 10.61 2.47
N HIS A 82 -15.33 11.86 2.90
CA HIS A 82 -14.89 12.93 2.02
C HIS A 82 -13.51 12.63 1.42
N GLU A 83 -13.45 12.61 0.09
CA GLU A 83 -12.26 12.16 -0.67
C GLU A 83 -11.01 13.01 -0.36
N GLY A 84 -11.12 14.34 -0.39
CA GLY A 84 -9.99 15.23 -0.13
C GLY A 84 -9.43 15.06 1.27
N LEU A 85 -10.28 15.01 2.30
CA LEU A 85 -9.85 14.80 3.69
C LEU A 85 -9.17 13.43 3.88
N PHE A 86 -9.70 12.40 3.21
CA PHE A 86 -9.09 11.08 3.22
C PHE A 86 -7.71 11.09 2.58
N PHE A 87 -7.54 11.75 1.45
CA PHE A 87 -6.24 11.82 0.75
C PHE A 87 -5.17 12.52 1.56
N ASP A 88 -5.50 13.56 2.31
CA ASP A 88 -4.56 14.25 3.19
C ASP A 88 -4.00 13.32 4.27
N ALA A 89 -4.82 12.42 4.80
CA ALA A 89 -4.47 11.48 5.87
C ALA A 89 -3.88 10.15 5.39
N SER A 90 -4.00 9.79 4.10
CA SER A 90 -3.80 8.43 3.60
C SER A 90 -2.57 8.25 2.70
N GLY A 91 -1.48 8.98 2.98
CA GLY A 91 -0.24 8.88 2.21
C GLY A 91 0.34 7.47 2.11
N GLU A 92 0.17 6.65 3.14
CA GLU A 92 0.64 5.25 3.15
C GLU A 92 -0.11 4.36 2.17
N MET A 93 -1.41 4.59 1.93
CA MET A 93 -2.18 3.86 0.93
C MET A 93 -1.52 3.94 -0.46
N TYR A 94 -1.10 5.13 -0.84
CA TYR A 94 -0.38 5.34 -2.12
C TYR A 94 0.93 4.57 -2.17
N CYS A 95 1.68 4.53 -1.04
CA CYS A 95 2.93 3.77 -0.97
C CYS A 95 2.69 2.27 -1.11
N VAL A 96 1.65 1.74 -0.46
CA VAL A 96 1.25 0.33 -0.58
C VAL A 96 0.85 0.04 -2.02
N TYR A 97 -0.03 0.83 -2.61
CA TYR A 97 -0.46 0.63 -3.99
C TYR A 97 0.70 0.69 -4.98
N ALA A 98 1.55 1.73 -4.91
CA ALA A 98 2.70 1.89 -5.79
C ALA A 98 3.67 0.71 -5.74
N LYS A 99 3.85 0.11 -4.57
CA LYS A 99 4.74 -1.05 -4.39
C LYS A 99 4.26 -2.29 -5.17
N PHE A 100 2.95 -2.53 -5.19
CA PHE A 100 2.37 -3.71 -5.85
C PHE A 100 1.95 -3.45 -7.29
N ARG A 101 1.77 -2.19 -7.69
CA ARG A 101 1.25 -1.79 -9.00
C ARG A 101 1.92 -2.49 -10.19
N PRO A 102 3.27 -2.62 -10.25
CA PRO A 102 3.92 -3.27 -11.38
C PRO A 102 3.49 -4.73 -11.59
N PHE A 103 3.01 -5.38 -10.54
CA PHE A 103 2.70 -6.82 -10.53
C PHE A 103 1.21 -7.12 -10.47
N LEU A 104 0.34 -6.09 -10.42
CA LEU A 104 -1.10 -6.26 -10.17
C LEU A 104 -1.80 -7.13 -11.23
N SER A 105 -1.42 -7.00 -12.50
CA SER A 105 -2.04 -7.80 -13.57
C SER A 105 -1.85 -9.30 -13.35
N GLU A 106 -0.67 -9.71 -12.90
CA GLU A 106 -0.35 -11.11 -12.64
C GLU A 106 -0.92 -11.57 -11.28
N ILE A 107 -0.79 -10.76 -10.23
CA ILE A 107 -1.36 -11.06 -8.91
C ILE A 107 -2.86 -11.29 -9.02
N ARG A 108 -3.59 -10.45 -9.76
CA ARG A 108 -5.04 -10.54 -9.93
C ARG A 108 -5.53 -11.74 -10.71
N GLN A 109 -4.67 -12.44 -11.44
CA GLN A 109 -5.03 -13.74 -12.02
C GLN A 109 -5.34 -14.78 -10.93
N LYS A 110 -4.77 -14.65 -9.74
CA LYS A 110 -5.00 -15.55 -8.59
C LYS A 110 -5.79 -14.89 -7.46
N LEU A 111 -5.68 -13.58 -7.31
CA LEU A 111 -6.33 -12.76 -6.29
C LEU A 111 -7.09 -11.59 -6.95
N PRO A 112 -8.25 -11.82 -7.61
CA PRO A 112 -8.90 -10.82 -8.47
C PRO A 112 -9.22 -9.48 -7.79
N GLN A 113 -9.45 -9.48 -6.47
CA GLN A 113 -9.82 -8.29 -5.71
C GLN A 113 -8.62 -7.56 -5.08
N PHE A 114 -7.39 -8.03 -5.32
CA PHE A 114 -6.20 -7.47 -4.67
C PHE A 114 -6.00 -5.99 -5.05
N LEU A 115 -6.14 -5.10 -4.06
CA LEU A 115 -6.03 -3.64 -4.16
C LEU A 115 -6.89 -3.01 -5.29
N LEU A 116 -8.05 -3.60 -5.57
CA LEU A 116 -8.92 -3.16 -6.67
C LEU A 116 -9.64 -1.85 -6.34
N THR A 117 -10.13 -1.70 -5.11
CA THR A 117 -10.81 -0.48 -4.65
C THR A 117 -9.81 0.64 -4.41
N VAL A 118 -8.65 0.30 -3.85
CA VAL A 118 -7.53 1.24 -3.70
C VAL A 118 -7.13 1.81 -5.06
N GLU A 119 -6.99 0.98 -6.09
CA GLU A 119 -6.68 1.44 -7.45
C GLU A 119 -7.68 2.45 -7.98
N LYS A 120 -8.98 2.15 -7.85
CA LYS A 120 -10.04 3.03 -8.30
C LYS A 120 -9.96 4.41 -7.63
N VAL A 121 -9.74 4.43 -6.32
CA VAL A 121 -9.64 5.67 -5.54
C VAL A 121 -8.36 6.44 -5.88
N VAL A 122 -7.22 5.77 -5.94
CA VAL A 122 -5.92 6.40 -6.26
C VAL A 122 -5.91 7.00 -7.66
N LEU A 123 -6.56 6.36 -8.63
CA LEU A 123 -6.59 6.80 -10.03
C LEU A 123 -7.78 7.70 -10.37
N ASN A 124 -8.69 7.96 -9.43
CA ASN A 124 -9.91 8.73 -9.66
C ASN A 124 -9.63 10.19 -10.06
N THR A 125 -8.65 10.83 -9.44
CA THR A 125 -8.32 12.24 -9.65
C THR A 125 -6.96 12.42 -10.32
N GLN A 126 -6.75 13.58 -10.97
CA GLN A 126 -5.43 13.93 -11.52
C GLN A 126 -4.39 14.07 -10.40
N GLU A 127 -4.77 14.70 -9.28
CA GLU A 127 -3.90 14.84 -8.10
C GLU A 127 -3.45 13.48 -7.55
N GLY A 128 -4.37 12.51 -7.48
CA GLY A 128 -4.07 11.13 -7.07
C GLY A 128 -3.03 10.48 -7.98
N ARG A 129 -3.20 10.61 -9.29
CA ARG A 129 -2.24 10.10 -10.29
C ARG A 129 -0.87 10.76 -10.17
N ASP A 130 -0.82 12.08 -10.04
CA ASP A 130 0.43 12.84 -9.89
C ASP A 130 1.17 12.47 -8.59
N ARG A 131 0.43 12.25 -7.51
CA ARG A 131 0.97 11.80 -6.23
C ARG A 131 1.56 10.39 -6.34
N LEU A 132 0.85 9.48 -6.99
CA LEU A 132 1.32 8.12 -7.26
C LEU A 132 2.63 8.15 -8.04
N GLU A 133 2.69 8.88 -9.13
CA GLU A 133 3.88 9.00 -9.98
C GLU A 133 5.11 9.53 -9.22
N ARG A 134 4.91 10.54 -8.35
CA ARG A 134 5.98 11.03 -7.47
C ARG A 134 6.49 9.95 -6.51
N LEU A 135 5.57 9.14 -5.97
CA LEU A 135 5.91 8.05 -5.07
C LEU A 135 6.63 6.90 -5.77
N GLU A 136 6.19 6.52 -6.97
CA GLU A 136 6.84 5.49 -7.78
C GLU A 136 8.30 5.86 -8.07
N ARG A 137 8.56 7.11 -8.46
CA ARG A 137 9.94 7.61 -8.64
C ARG A 137 10.78 7.49 -7.35
N ARG A 138 10.18 7.77 -6.19
CA ARG A 138 10.88 7.62 -4.89
C ARG A 138 11.14 6.15 -4.56
N LEU A 139 10.19 5.27 -4.79
CA LEU A 139 10.33 3.83 -4.54
C LEU A 139 11.40 3.22 -5.44
N ALA A 140 11.42 3.55 -6.73
CA ALA A 140 12.43 3.10 -7.67
C ALA A 140 13.84 3.50 -7.23
N ARG A 141 14.05 4.75 -6.81
CA ARG A 141 15.33 5.22 -6.26
C ARG A 141 15.74 4.45 -4.98
N ARG A 142 14.78 4.13 -4.12
CA ARG A 142 15.03 3.35 -2.90
C ARG A 142 15.42 1.91 -3.22
N GLN A 143 14.72 1.27 -4.14
CA GLN A 143 15.04 -0.10 -4.60
C GLN A 143 16.45 -0.16 -5.21
N GLN A 144 16.80 0.80 -6.05
CA GLN A 144 18.13 0.89 -6.63
C GLN A 144 19.21 0.99 -5.54
N LYS A 145 19.06 1.89 -4.56
CA LYS A 145 20.01 2.01 -3.44
C LYS A 145 20.12 0.74 -2.61
N LEU A 146 19.02 0.01 -2.41
CA LEU A 146 19.02 -1.27 -1.70
C LEU A 146 19.77 -2.35 -2.49
N ALA A 147 19.57 -2.40 -3.81
CA ALA A 147 20.29 -3.33 -4.69
C ALA A 147 21.80 -3.04 -4.69
N GLU A 148 22.21 -1.78 -4.79
CA GLU A 148 23.60 -1.33 -4.72
C GLU A 148 24.25 -1.74 -3.39
N ARG A 149 23.55 -1.54 -2.25
CA ARG A 149 24.04 -1.95 -0.93
C ARG A 149 24.20 -3.47 -0.81
N ARG A 150 23.24 -4.25 -1.31
CA ARG A 150 23.32 -5.72 -1.33
C ARG A 150 24.50 -6.20 -2.16
N ALA A 151 24.71 -5.61 -3.33
CA ALA A 151 25.85 -5.93 -4.19
C ALA A 151 27.20 -5.60 -3.52
N ALA A 152 27.30 -4.43 -2.85
CA ALA A 152 28.50 -4.04 -2.12
C ALA A 152 28.83 -5.02 -0.97
N VAL A 153 27.82 -5.44 -0.20
CA VAL A 153 28.01 -6.43 0.89
C VAL A 153 28.45 -7.78 0.33
N ALA A 154 27.84 -8.24 -0.76
CA ALA A 154 28.21 -9.50 -1.41
C ALA A 154 29.66 -9.47 -1.93
N ALA A 155 30.11 -8.36 -2.54
CA ALA A 155 31.47 -8.18 -3.01
C ALA A 155 32.50 -8.20 -1.86
N THR A 156 32.18 -7.59 -0.71
CA THR A 156 33.03 -7.57 0.46
C THR A 156 33.19 -8.98 1.08
N SER A 157 32.08 -9.76 1.09
CA SER A 157 32.08 -11.14 1.61
C SER A 157 32.88 -12.11 0.71
N ALA A 158 32.91 -11.89 -0.60
CA ALA A 158 33.66 -12.71 -1.55
C ALA A 158 35.17 -12.43 -1.56
N GLY A 159 35.61 -11.26 -1.08
CA GLY A 159 37.03 -10.89 -0.99
C GLY A 159 37.75 -11.38 0.26
N PHE A 160 37.10 -12.09 1.18
CA PHE A 160 37.64 -12.63 2.43
C PHE A 160 37.84 -14.17 2.41
N ASN A 161 37.69 -14.82 1.27
CA ASN A 161 38.01 -16.24 1.05
C ASN A 161 39.31 -16.35 0.18
#